data_3da654eae2c0f627b80e67a9fa32c3d7
#
_entry.id   3da654eae2c0f627b80e67a9fa32c3d7
#
_cell.length_a   1.000
_cell.length_b   1.000
_cell.length_c   1.000
_cell.angle_alpha   90.00
_cell.angle_beta   90.00
_cell.angle_gamma   90.00
#
_symmetry.space_group_name_H-M   'P 1'
#
loop_
_entity.id
_entity.type
_entity.pdbx_description
1 polymer ?
#
loop_
_entity_poly.entity_id
_entity_poly.type
_entity_poly.pdbx_seq_one_letter_code
_entity_poly.pdbx_strand_id
1 'polypeptide(L)'
;MFHLKENGTNVKTEIFAGIATFLTMAYIVFVNPSILVQAVGVDAGSPLYQQFFGAFMVATILGSATATLVMAFFANYPFALAPGMGLNAYFTYTVCLGMGIDWRVALAAVFIEGLIFIGLTLVGFRKFVAGIIPESIKIAISAGIGFFIAFIGLRSAEIVVSNPATSVSLGDLTNPGVLVTVVGLLVIVALYHRKVPGAVMIGILVATLVGAIPGIGVTKYQGIVGPIPNISPTFMKLDFSGFLSLDFWIVVLTFFFVDFFDTLGTITGLAQSAGFMKNGELPRANRAFLSDAIGTSVGALFGTSTVTTYIESGAGIAEGGRTGLTALVVALCMLAMLFFAPLAQTVPGYATAPALIFVGALMIGNLGKVRWDDITEAIPAFITVITMPLTYSIANGIALGIISYALVKLFSGKTKEVHWFTWILALAFALWLLFIKH
;
A
#
# COMPACT_ATOMS: atom_id res chain seq x y z
N MET A 1 30.70 -6.44 3.62
CA MET A 1 29.30 -6.78 3.75
C MET A 1 28.47 -6.16 2.62
N PHE A 2 28.43 -4.82 2.49
CA PHE A 2 27.63 -4.14 1.47
C PHE A 2 28.35 -3.87 0.14
N HIS A 3 29.63 -4.18 0.02
CA HIS A 3 30.44 -4.02 -1.21
C HIS A 3 30.40 -2.58 -1.77
N LEU A 4 30.56 -1.56 -0.90
CA LEU A 4 30.35 -0.15 -1.23
C LEU A 4 31.19 0.32 -2.42
N LYS A 5 32.50 0.00 -2.42
CA LYS A 5 33.41 0.40 -3.50
C LYS A 5 33.04 -0.22 -4.84
N GLU A 6 32.64 -1.50 -4.84
CA GLU A 6 32.21 -2.23 -6.04
C GLU A 6 30.92 -1.65 -6.64
N ASN A 7 30.06 -1.07 -5.77
CA ASN A 7 28.81 -0.44 -6.18
C ASN A 7 28.95 1.09 -6.39
N GLY A 8 30.17 1.62 -6.41
CA GLY A 8 30.44 3.04 -6.71
C GLY A 8 29.91 4.02 -5.67
N THR A 9 29.84 3.63 -4.40
CA THR A 9 29.29 4.44 -3.31
C THR A 9 30.20 4.45 -2.07
N ASN A 10 29.83 5.18 -1.04
CA ASN A 10 30.52 5.27 0.23
C ASN A 10 29.52 5.38 1.40
N VAL A 11 30.02 5.18 2.63
CA VAL A 11 29.20 5.17 3.85
C VAL A 11 28.39 6.47 4.02
N LYS A 12 28.97 7.62 3.77
CA LYS A 12 28.32 8.92 3.93
C LYS A 12 27.14 9.05 2.96
N THR A 13 27.34 8.73 1.68
CA THR A 13 26.29 8.77 0.66
C THR A 13 25.15 7.81 1.01
N GLU A 14 25.45 6.58 1.45
CA GLU A 14 24.42 5.59 1.82
C GLU A 14 23.59 6.03 3.04
N ILE A 15 24.23 6.68 4.04
CA ILE A 15 23.51 7.22 5.20
C ILE A 15 22.56 8.34 4.78
N PHE A 16 23.02 9.31 3.97
CA PHE A 16 22.15 10.39 3.49
C PHE A 16 21.02 9.86 2.62
N ALA A 17 21.30 8.90 1.75
CA ALA A 17 20.29 8.22 0.93
C ALA A 17 19.25 7.51 1.80
N GLY A 18 19.66 6.83 2.87
CA GLY A 18 18.74 6.18 3.80
C GLY A 18 17.86 7.17 4.54
N ILE A 19 18.42 8.29 5.00
CA ILE A 19 17.63 9.36 5.63
C ILE A 19 16.64 9.97 4.64
N ALA A 20 17.05 10.22 3.38
CA ALA A 20 16.15 10.74 2.34
C ALA A 20 14.98 9.79 2.06
N THR A 21 15.24 8.48 1.91
CA THR A 21 14.20 7.48 1.76
C THR A 21 13.28 7.45 2.98
N PHE A 22 13.84 7.40 4.20
CA PHE A 22 13.04 7.39 5.42
C PHE A 22 12.10 8.59 5.49
N LEU A 23 12.59 9.80 5.25
CA LEU A 23 11.78 11.01 5.30
C LEU A 23 10.61 10.99 4.31
N THR A 24 10.78 10.36 3.14
CA THR A 24 9.71 10.27 2.14
C THR A 24 8.65 9.25 2.47
N MET A 25 8.97 8.19 3.23
CA MET A 25 8.05 7.10 3.55
C MET A 25 7.57 7.09 5.01
N ALA A 26 8.15 7.91 5.90
CA ALA A 26 7.84 7.89 7.33
C ALA A 26 6.37 8.21 7.65
N TYR A 27 5.64 8.82 6.72
CA TYR A 27 4.20 9.08 6.86
C TYR A 27 3.39 7.80 7.11
N ILE A 28 3.88 6.63 6.69
CA ILE A 28 3.19 5.35 6.86
C ILE A 28 3.01 4.98 8.34
N VAL A 29 3.90 5.46 9.20
CA VAL A 29 3.81 5.26 10.65
C VAL A 29 2.57 5.91 11.26
N PHE A 30 2.03 6.94 10.60
CA PHE A 30 0.79 7.63 10.99
C PHE A 30 -0.42 7.08 10.23
N VAL A 31 -0.26 6.89 8.94
CA VAL A 31 -1.38 6.55 8.03
C VAL A 31 -1.82 5.10 8.19
N ASN A 32 -0.90 4.14 8.25
CA ASN A 32 -1.28 2.72 8.34
C ASN A 32 -2.07 2.40 9.62
N PRO A 33 -1.64 2.81 10.82
CA PRO A 33 -2.41 2.58 12.04
C PRO A 33 -3.80 3.24 12.00
N SER A 34 -3.92 4.44 11.42
CA SER A 34 -5.21 5.15 11.31
C SER A 34 -6.21 4.43 10.40
N ILE A 35 -5.71 3.65 9.44
CA ILE A 35 -6.55 2.81 8.57
C ILE A 35 -6.89 1.50 9.30
N LEU A 36 -5.88 0.78 9.79
CA LEU A 36 -6.07 -0.56 10.37
C LEU A 36 -6.94 -0.56 11.63
N VAL A 37 -6.87 0.48 12.46
CA VAL A 37 -7.70 0.57 13.67
C VAL A 37 -9.20 0.58 13.36
N GLN A 38 -9.60 1.05 12.19
CA GLN A 38 -10.99 1.06 11.76
C GLN A 38 -11.52 -0.38 11.52
N ALA A 39 -10.64 -1.32 11.14
CA ALA A 39 -11.01 -2.72 10.98
C ALA A 39 -11.43 -3.40 12.28
N VAL A 40 -11.05 -2.85 13.43
CA VAL A 40 -11.42 -3.39 14.76
C VAL A 40 -12.83 -2.98 15.18
N GLY A 41 -13.39 -1.93 14.58
CA GLY A 41 -14.74 -1.45 14.88
C GLY A 41 -14.87 -0.79 16.27
N VAL A 42 -13.80 -0.17 16.77
CA VAL A 42 -13.80 0.56 18.06
C VAL A 42 -14.05 2.04 17.83
N ASP A 43 -14.81 2.66 18.76
CA ASP A 43 -15.16 4.08 18.67
C ASP A 43 -13.93 4.98 18.73
N ALA A 44 -13.86 5.93 17.80
CA ALA A 44 -12.81 6.93 17.76
C ALA A 44 -12.82 7.78 19.07
N GLY A 45 -11.64 7.91 19.69
CA GLY A 45 -11.51 8.63 20.96
C GLY A 45 -11.69 7.78 22.22
N SER A 46 -12.09 6.50 22.11
CA SER A 46 -12.09 5.58 23.25
C SER A 46 -10.66 5.19 23.66
N PRO A 47 -10.42 4.83 24.94
CA PRO A 47 -9.11 4.30 25.36
C PRO A 47 -8.70 3.06 24.56
N LEU A 48 -9.66 2.23 24.15
CA LEU A 48 -9.43 1.03 23.35
C LEU A 48 -8.94 1.39 21.94
N TYR A 49 -9.48 2.44 21.33
CA TYR A 49 -8.99 2.95 20.05
C TYR A 49 -7.51 3.33 20.14
N GLN A 50 -7.12 4.09 21.18
CA GLN A 50 -5.74 4.52 21.36
C GLN A 50 -4.80 3.32 21.59
N GLN A 51 -5.27 2.30 22.29
CA GLN A 51 -4.52 1.07 22.53
C GLN A 51 -4.26 0.31 21.22
N PHE A 52 -5.30 0.11 20.38
CA PHE A 52 -5.16 -0.56 19.09
C PHE A 52 -4.36 0.27 18.09
N PHE A 53 -4.57 1.60 18.05
CA PHE A 53 -3.78 2.49 17.21
C PHE A 53 -2.28 2.37 17.53
N GLY A 54 -1.92 2.42 18.83
CA GLY A 54 -0.55 2.23 19.27
C GLY A 54 0.02 0.86 18.90
N ALA A 55 -0.76 -0.21 19.09
CA ALA A 55 -0.36 -1.57 18.71
C ALA A 55 -0.13 -1.73 17.21
N PHE A 56 -1.03 -1.21 16.36
CA PHE A 56 -0.85 -1.21 14.91
C PHE A 56 0.33 -0.34 14.46
N MET A 57 0.61 0.77 15.17
CA MET A 57 1.80 1.58 14.90
C MET A 57 3.08 0.77 15.15
N VAL A 58 3.18 0.12 16.30
CA VAL A 58 4.33 -0.76 16.62
C VAL A 58 4.45 -1.88 15.60
N ALA A 59 3.33 -2.54 15.24
CA ALA A 59 3.30 -3.59 14.22
C ALA A 59 3.79 -3.07 12.85
N THR A 60 3.36 -1.87 12.45
CA THR A 60 3.80 -1.21 11.22
C THR A 60 5.30 -0.97 11.21
N ILE A 61 5.84 -0.42 12.31
CA ILE A 61 7.27 -0.12 12.43
C ILE A 61 8.10 -1.40 12.43
N LEU A 62 7.71 -2.40 13.21
CA LEU A 62 8.45 -3.66 13.32
C LEU A 62 8.37 -4.47 12.01
N GLY A 63 7.21 -4.53 11.37
CA GLY A 63 7.04 -5.15 10.05
C GLY A 63 7.92 -4.49 9.01
N SER A 64 7.85 -3.15 8.90
CA SER A 64 8.67 -2.37 7.97
C SER A 64 10.17 -2.53 8.23
N ALA A 65 10.60 -2.40 9.49
CA ALA A 65 12.01 -2.52 9.86
C ALA A 65 12.53 -3.93 9.56
N THR A 66 11.79 -4.97 9.91
CA THR A 66 12.20 -6.37 9.66
C THR A 66 12.33 -6.65 8.18
N ALA A 67 11.31 -6.31 7.38
CA ALA A 67 11.34 -6.50 5.93
C ALA A 67 12.50 -5.74 5.28
N THR A 68 12.71 -4.48 5.69
CA THR A 68 13.80 -3.64 5.17
C THR A 68 15.18 -4.16 5.60
N LEU A 69 15.32 -4.73 6.80
CA LEU A 69 16.55 -5.42 7.24
C LEU A 69 16.83 -6.67 6.40
N VAL A 70 15.81 -7.47 6.09
CA VAL A 70 15.95 -8.61 5.20
C VAL A 70 16.39 -8.15 3.81
N MET A 71 15.81 -7.08 3.26
CA MET A 71 16.24 -6.49 1.99
C MET A 71 17.69 -6.01 2.06
N ALA A 72 18.09 -5.36 3.16
CA ALA A 72 19.44 -4.84 3.38
C ALA A 72 20.50 -5.96 3.36
N PHE A 73 20.29 -7.01 4.14
CA PHE A 73 21.31 -8.04 4.36
C PHE A 73 21.25 -9.19 3.35
N PHE A 74 20.05 -9.56 2.91
CA PHE A 74 19.86 -10.71 2.03
C PHE A 74 19.90 -10.34 0.55
N ALA A 75 19.23 -9.26 0.15
CA ALA A 75 19.20 -8.79 -1.23
C ALA A 75 20.31 -7.76 -1.54
N ASN A 76 20.76 -7.01 -0.54
CA ASN A 76 21.73 -5.92 -0.65
C ASN A 76 21.28 -4.86 -1.69
N TYR A 77 20.03 -4.40 -1.58
CA TYR A 77 19.47 -3.30 -2.37
C TYR A 77 19.06 -2.11 -1.47
N PRO A 78 19.10 -0.87 -2.00
CA PRO A 78 18.70 0.33 -1.26
C PRO A 78 17.16 0.50 -1.22
N PHE A 79 16.42 -0.60 -1.19
CA PHE A 79 14.96 -0.59 -1.21
C PHE A 79 14.42 -0.72 0.21
N ALA A 80 13.52 0.18 0.57
CA ALA A 80 12.80 0.15 1.83
C ALA A 80 11.42 -0.49 1.64
N LEU A 81 10.93 -1.16 2.67
CA LEU A 81 9.66 -1.86 2.68
C LEU A 81 8.79 -1.38 3.83
N ALA A 82 7.50 -1.28 3.57
CA ALA A 82 6.49 -0.97 4.59
C ALA A 82 5.10 -1.45 4.12
N PRO A 83 4.05 -1.42 4.99
CA PRO A 83 2.71 -1.80 4.59
C PRO A 83 2.21 -0.99 3.39
N GLY A 84 1.79 -1.68 2.33
CA GLY A 84 1.34 -1.08 1.08
C GLY A 84 0.01 -0.33 1.23
N MET A 85 -0.06 0.92 0.77
CA MET A 85 -1.24 1.78 0.93
C MET A 85 -2.50 1.18 0.31
N GLY A 86 -2.40 0.53 -0.85
CA GLY A 86 -3.52 -0.17 -1.48
C GLY A 86 -3.95 -1.41 -0.71
N LEU A 87 -2.99 -2.14 -0.18
CA LEU A 87 -3.21 -3.39 0.54
C LEU A 87 -3.78 -3.16 1.94
N ASN A 88 -3.36 -2.12 2.65
CA ASN A 88 -3.96 -1.76 3.94
C ASN A 88 -5.41 -1.24 3.78
N ALA A 89 -5.66 -0.49 2.72
CA ALA A 89 -7.01 -0.05 2.38
C ALA A 89 -7.91 -1.24 1.99
N TYR A 90 -7.41 -2.19 1.19
CA TYR A 90 -8.11 -3.43 0.88
C TYR A 90 -8.41 -4.24 2.13
N PHE A 91 -7.41 -4.43 3.00
CA PHE A 91 -7.55 -5.11 4.28
C PHE A 91 -8.71 -4.54 5.10
N THR A 92 -8.68 -3.23 5.35
CA THR A 92 -9.64 -2.58 6.24
C THR A 92 -11.00 -2.41 5.60
N TYR A 93 -11.06 -1.75 4.45
CA TYR A 93 -12.34 -1.29 3.91
C TYR A 93 -13.05 -2.36 3.09
N THR A 94 -12.32 -3.18 2.34
CA THR A 94 -12.95 -4.24 1.55
C THR A 94 -13.17 -5.50 2.38
N VAL A 95 -12.11 -6.04 2.98
CA VAL A 95 -12.17 -7.34 3.67
C VAL A 95 -12.89 -7.21 5.02
N CYS A 96 -12.44 -6.31 5.89
CA CYS A 96 -13.01 -6.25 7.24
C CYS A 96 -14.38 -5.56 7.25
N LEU A 97 -14.48 -4.34 6.72
CA LEU A 97 -15.72 -3.57 6.79
C LEU A 97 -16.73 -3.95 5.70
N GLY A 98 -16.27 -4.24 4.48
CA GLY A 98 -17.15 -4.54 3.34
C GLY A 98 -17.64 -5.98 3.33
N MET A 99 -16.76 -6.96 3.58
CA MET A 99 -17.12 -8.39 3.62
C MET A 99 -17.49 -8.88 5.02
N GLY A 100 -17.31 -8.05 6.07
CA GLY A 100 -17.58 -8.42 7.47
C GLY A 100 -16.64 -9.47 8.05
N ILE A 101 -15.44 -9.64 7.45
CA ILE A 101 -14.45 -10.61 7.92
C ILE A 101 -13.68 -10.01 9.09
N ASP A 102 -13.58 -10.76 10.20
CA ASP A 102 -12.80 -10.32 11.36
C ASP A 102 -11.35 -10.02 10.97
N TRP A 103 -10.79 -8.93 11.48
CA TRP A 103 -9.44 -8.48 11.16
C TRP A 103 -8.35 -9.52 11.48
N ARG A 104 -8.58 -10.42 12.44
CA ARG A 104 -7.66 -11.52 12.77
C ARG A 104 -7.66 -12.60 11.70
N VAL A 105 -8.82 -12.85 11.09
CA VAL A 105 -8.94 -13.76 9.93
C VAL A 105 -8.29 -13.12 8.70
N ALA A 106 -8.45 -11.81 8.51
CA ALA A 106 -7.77 -11.07 7.45
C ALA A 106 -6.25 -11.08 7.64
N LEU A 107 -5.72 -10.97 8.88
CA LEU A 107 -4.29 -11.15 9.16
C LEU A 107 -3.80 -12.56 8.82
N ALA A 108 -4.60 -13.59 9.13
CA ALA A 108 -4.28 -14.97 8.75
C ALA A 108 -4.20 -15.13 7.21
N ALA A 109 -5.09 -14.45 6.46
CA ALA A 109 -5.04 -14.43 5.00
C ALA A 109 -3.76 -13.75 4.48
N VAL A 110 -3.34 -12.61 5.04
CA VAL A 110 -2.08 -11.95 4.72
C VAL A 110 -0.88 -12.84 5.03
N PHE A 111 -0.90 -13.54 6.16
CA PHE A 111 0.16 -14.49 6.52
C PHE A 111 0.30 -15.62 5.50
N ILE A 112 -0.83 -16.25 5.13
CA ILE A 112 -0.86 -17.34 4.14
C ILE A 112 -0.44 -16.83 2.76
N GLU A 113 -0.89 -15.64 2.36
CA GLU A 113 -0.47 -14.97 1.12
C GLU A 113 1.05 -14.85 1.05
N GLY A 114 1.68 -14.32 2.11
CA GLY A 114 3.13 -14.19 2.18
C GLY A 114 3.85 -15.54 2.09
N LEU A 115 3.33 -16.60 2.72
CA LEU A 115 3.89 -17.96 2.58
C LEU A 115 3.78 -18.49 1.15
N ILE A 116 2.65 -18.28 0.48
CA ILE A 116 2.46 -18.63 -0.94
C ILE A 116 3.46 -17.85 -1.80
N PHE A 117 3.64 -16.56 -1.55
CA PHE A 117 4.59 -15.73 -2.28
C PHE A 117 6.05 -16.24 -2.09
N ILE A 118 6.45 -16.61 -0.86
CA ILE A 118 7.75 -17.25 -0.61
C ILE A 118 7.88 -18.51 -1.45
N GLY A 119 6.91 -19.43 -1.36
CA GLY A 119 6.92 -20.69 -2.09
C GLY A 119 7.05 -20.50 -3.61
N LEU A 120 6.23 -19.62 -4.18
CA LEU A 120 6.24 -19.32 -5.62
C LEU A 120 7.55 -18.64 -6.07
N THR A 121 8.14 -17.80 -5.23
CA THR A 121 9.43 -17.15 -5.53
C THR A 121 10.57 -18.15 -5.51
N LEU A 122 10.57 -19.12 -4.58
CA LEU A 122 11.59 -20.17 -4.50
C LEU A 122 11.57 -21.10 -5.71
N VAL A 123 10.40 -21.44 -6.24
CA VAL A 123 10.30 -22.29 -7.45
C VAL A 123 10.45 -21.50 -8.76
N GLY A 124 10.73 -20.20 -8.69
CA GLY A 124 10.97 -19.37 -9.88
C GLY A 124 9.70 -19.06 -10.70
N PHE A 125 8.52 -19.23 -10.12
CA PHE A 125 7.22 -19.07 -10.78
C PHE A 125 6.91 -17.61 -11.20
N ARG A 126 7.74 -16.64 -10.77
CA ARG A 126 7.58 -15.22 -11.05
C ARG A 126 7.39 -14.89 -12.54
N LYS A 127 8.22 -15.49 -13.43
CA LYS A 127 8.13 -15.21 -14.88
C LYS A 127 6.79 -15.68 -15.44
N PHE A 128 6.24 -16.77 -14.91
CA PHE A 128 4.94 -17.29 -15.32
C PHE A 128 3.81 -16.35 -14.88
N VAL A 129 3.75 -15.96 -13.60
CA VAL A 129 2.72 -15.07 -13.07
C VAL A 129 2.74 -13.71 -13.77
N ALA A 130 3.94 -13.15 -14.02
CA ALA A 130 4.07 -11.89 -14.73
C ALA A 130 3.51 -11.92 -16.17
N GLY A 131 3.45 -13.09 -16.81
CA GLY A 131 2.91 -13.29 -18.16
C GLY A 131 1.40 -13.54 -18.23
N ILE A 132 0.76 -13.89 -17.11
CA ILE A 132 -0.67 -14.28 -17.08
C ILE A 132 -1.60 -13.09 -17.29
N ILE A 133 -1.37 -12.00 -16.56
CA ILE A 133 -2.24 -10.83 -16.60
C ILE A 133 -1.75 -9.88 -17.70
N PRO A 134 -2.66 -9.41 -18.58
CA PRO A 134 -2.32 -8.44 -19.63
C PRO A 134 -1.76 -7.14 -19.08
N GLU A 135 -0.86 -6.50 -19.80
CA GLU A 135 -0.17 -5.28 -19.36
C GLU A 135 -1.16 -4.14 -19.08
N SER A 136 -2.17 -3.97 -19.93
CA SER A 136 -3.23 -2.98 -19.72
C SER A 136 -3.99 -3.18 -18.41
N ILE A 137 -4.26 -4.44 -18.03
CA ILE A 137 -4.93 -4.77 -16.76
C ILE A 137 -4.01 -4.52 -15.57
N LYS A 138 -2.71 -4.83 -15.65
CA LYS A 138 -1.75 -4.52 -14.57
C LYS A 138 -1.68 -3.01 -14.30
N ILE A 139 -1.59 -2.21 -15.36
CA ILE A 139 -1.58 -0.75 -15.27
C ILE A 139 -2.90 -0.26 -14.68
N ALA A 140 -4.03 -0.82 -15.14
CA ALA A 140 -5.36 -0.47 -14.66
C ALA A 140 -5.57 -0.84 -13.18
N ILE A 141 -5.04 -1.97 -12.70
CA ILE A 141 -5.08 -2.36 -11.29
C ILE A 141 -4.37 -1.30 -10.45
N SER A 142 -3.14 -0.93 -10.79
CA SER A 142 -2.39 0.10 -10.05
C SER A 142 -3.13 1.45 -10.03
N ALA A 143 -3.63 1.90 -11.17
CA ALA A 143 -4.39 3.15 -11.25
C ALA A 143 -5.73 3.08 -10.51
N GLY A 144 -6.45 1.96 -10.59
CA GLY A 144 -7.70 1.73 -9.87
C GLY A 144 -7.51 1.75 -8.34
N ILE A 145 -6.43 1.15 -7.85
CA ILE A 145 -6.01 1.25 -6.45
C ILE A 145 -5.75 2.71 -6.10
N GLY A 146 -5.08 3.48 -6.96
CA GLY A 146 -4.85 4.91 -6.76
C GLY A 146 -6.14 5.71 -6.63
N PHE A 147 -7.12 5.50 -7.52
CA PHE A 147 -8.45 6.10 -7.41
C PHE A 147 -9.17 5.69 -6.13
N PHE A 148 -9.08 4.42 -5.75
CA PHE A 148 -9.70 3.89 -4.54
C PHE A 148 -9.11 4.56 -3.28
N ILE A 149 -7.78 4.66 -3.18
CA ILE A 149 -7.11 5.32 -2.05
C ILE A 149 -7.46 6.81 -2.00
N ALA A 150 -7.46 7.50 -3.15
CA ALA A 150 -7.86 8.91 -3.21
C ALA A 150 -9.33 9.09 -2.77
N PHE A 151 -10.22 8.20 -3.17
CA PHE A 151 -11.62 8.21 -2.75
C PHE A 151 -11.78 8.01 -1.24
N ILE A 152 -11.00 7.09 -0.64
CA ILE A 152 -10.95 6.91 0.81
C ILE A 152 -10.48 8.20 1.48
N GLY A 153 -9.43 8.85 0.97
CA GLY A 153 -8.94 10.12 1.48
C GLY A 153 -10.01 11.22 1.44
N LEU A 154 -10.72 11.37 0.32
CA LEU A 154 -11.82 12.32 0.16
C LEU A 154 -12.99 12.04 1.14
N ARG A 155 -13.29 10.76 1.39
CA ARG A 155 -14.30 10.35 2.36
C ARG A 155 -13.85 10.59 3.81
N SER A 156 -12.61 10.26 4.15
CA SER A 156 -12.05 10.49 5.48
C SER A 156 -11.95 11.97 5.83
N ALA A 157 -11.81 12.82 4.82
CA ALA A 157 -11.83 14.28 4.94
C ALA A 157 -13.24 14.88 4.95
N GLU A 158 -14.29 14.06 4.77
CA GLU A 158 -15.68 14.52 4.62
C GLU A 158 -15.90 15.49 3.43
N ILE A 159 -14.97 15.51 2.46
CA ILE A 159 -15.14 16.22 1.17
C ILE A 159 -16.17 15.47 0.32
N VAL A 160 -16.13 14.14 0.33
CA VAL A 160 -17.15 13.28 -0.26
C VAL A 160 -17.90 12.57 0.84
N VAL A 161 -19.23 12.72 0.86
CA VAL A 161 -20.12 12.12 1.85
C VAL A 161 -21.16 11.21 1.22
N SER A 162 -21.74 10.32 2.03
CA SER A 162 -22.82 9.44 1.59
C SER A 162 -24.09 10.24 1.32
N ASN A 163 -24.78 9.92 0.23
CA ASN A 163 -26.06 10.52 -0.14
C ASN A 163 -27.01 9.40 -0.62
N PRO A 164 -28.20 9.24 -0.02
CA PRO A 164 -29.12 8.18 -0.39
C PRO A 164 -29.61 8.22 -1.84
N ALA A 165 -29.70 9.42 -2.44
CA ALA A 165 -30.21 9.58 -3.81
C ALA A 165 -29.15 9.35 -4.89
N THR A 166 -27.87 9.74 -4.62
CA THR A 166 -26.78 9.73 -5.62
C THR A 166 -25.61 8.83 -5.20
N SER A 167 -25.76 8.09 -4.10
CA SER A 167 -24.73 7.30 -3.41
C SER A 167 -23.63 8.15 -2.76
N VAL A 168 -23.16 9.21 -3.43
CA VAL A 168 -22.17 10.16 -2.92
C VAL A 168 -22.54 11.58 -3.33
N SER A 169 -22.14 12.56 -2.52
CA SER A 169 -22.27 13.99 -2.80
C SER A 169 -21.09 14.77 -2.21
N LEU A 170 -20.99 16.05 -2.57
CA LEU A 170 -20.07 16.97 -1.93
C LEU A 170 -20.51 17.22 -0.48
N GLY A 171 -19.58 17.12 0.45
CA GLY A 171 -19.78 17.43 1.86
C GLY A 171 -19.78 18.93 2.15
N ASP A 172 -19.86 19.27 3.43
CA ASP A 172 -19.81 20.67 3.89
C ASP A 172 -18.35 21.17 3.88
N LEU A 173 -18.02 21.99 2.89
CA LEU A 173 -16.69 22.57 2.74
C LEU A 173 -16.32 23.58 3.83
N THR A 174 -17.28 24.01 4.66
CA THR A 174 -17.02 24.89 5.81
C THR A 174 -16.56 24.12 7.05
N ASN A 175 -16.62 22.79 7.02
CA ASN A 175 -16.11 21.94 8.10
C ASN A 175 -14.62 22.22 8.32
N PRO A 176 -14.19 22.54 9.57
CA PRO A 176 -12.79 22.78 9.88
C PRO A 176 -11.83 21.64 9.48
N GLY A 177 -12.30 20.39 9.51
CA GLY A 177 -11.52 19.22 9.06
C GLY A 177 -11.21 19.27 7.57
N VAL A 178 -12.16 19.74 6.73
CA VAL A 178 -11.94 19.94 5.29
C VAL A 178 -10.85 20.96 5.06
N LEU A 179 -10.87 22.09 5.80
CA LEU A 179 -9.82 23.12 5.71
C LEU A 179 -8.44 22.53 6.02
N VAL A 180 -8.32 21.76 7.11
CA VAL A 180 -7.07 21.06 7.49
C VAL A 180 -6.58 20.17 6.35
N THR A 181 -7.48 19.41 5.73
CA THR A 181 -7.16 18.53 4.61
C THR A 181 -6.68 19.31 3.39
N VAL A 182 -7.37 20.38 3.01
CA VAL A 182 -7.00 21.21 1.86
C VAL A 182 -5.63 21.85 2.06
N VAL A 183 -5.38 22.44 3.24
CA VAL A 183 -4.06 23.04 3.56
C VAL A 183 -2.97 21.97 3.50
N GLY A 184 -3.19 20.80 4.10
CA GLY A 184 -2.24 19.70 4.05
C GLY A 184 -1.91 19.28 2.62
N LEU A 185 -2.91 19.12 1.76
CA LEU A 185 -2.75 18.75 0.36
C LEU A 185 -1.95 19.81 -0.43
N LEU A 186 -2.28 21.09 -0.26
CA LEU A 186 -1.54 22.17 -0.91
C LEU A 186 -0.08 22.22 -0.50
N VAL A 187 0.22 22.01 0.79
CA VAL A 187 1.60 21.94 1.30
C VAL A 187 2.33 20.75 0.71
N ILE A 188 1.71 19.56 0.68
CA ILE A 188 2.30 18.35 0.06
C ILE A 188 2.66 18.64 -1.40
N VAL A 189 1.71 19.13 -2.20
CA VAL A 189 1.91 19.39 -3.63
C VAL A 189 3.01 20.43 -3.86
N ALA A 190 3.01 21.53 -3.10
CA ALA A 190 4.00 22.59 -3.21
C ALA A 190 5.43 22.10 -2.88
N LEU A 191 5.58 21.35 -1.80
CA LEU A 191 6.87 20.79 -1.40
C LEU A 191 7.35 19.68 -2.33
N TYR A 192 6.44 18.82 -2.78
CA TYR A 192 6.76 17.75 -3.72
C TYR A 192 7.22 18.32 -5.07
N HIS A 193 6.53 19.36 -5.59
CA HIS A 193 6.94 20.07 -6.80
C HIS A 193 8.36 20.65 -6.66
N ARG A 194 8.72 21.15 -5.48
CA ARG A 194 10.06 21.67 -5.16
C ARG A 194 11.06 20.57 -4.85
N LYS A 195 10.69 19.29 -4.97
CA LYS A 195 11.54 18.13 -4.68
C LYS A 195 12.07 18.09 -3.24
N VAL A 196 11.30 18.62 -2.28
CA VAL A 196 11.66 18.56 -0.86
C VAL A 196 11.45 17.15 -0.33
N PRO A 197 12.49 16.47 0.19
CA PRO A 197 12.33 15.16 0.81
C PRO A 197 11.35 15.21 1.98
N GLY A 198 10.47 14.20 2.09
CA GLY A 198 9.47 14.17 3.18
C GLY A 198 8.28 15.10 2.98
N ALA A 199 8.03 15.60 1.77
CA ALA A 199 6.90 16.51 1.47
C ALA A 199 5.57 16.02 2.07
N VAL A 200 5.26 14.72 1.97
CA VAL A 200 4.04 14.12 2.52
C VAL A 200 4.01 14.22 4.04
N MET A 201 5.12 13.83 4.70
CA MET A 201 5.22 13.91 6.15
C MET A 201 5.11 15.35 6.66
N ILE A 202 5.81 16.30 6.01
CA ILE A 202 5.72 17.72 6.37
C ILE A 202 4.30 18.23 6.20
N GLY A 203 3.60 17.84 5.13
CA GLY A 203 2.20 18.23 4.91
C GLY A 203 1.27 17.70 5.99
N ILE A 204 1.44 16.46 6.44
CA ILE A 204 0.69 15.89 7.57
C ILE A 204 0.94 16.68 8.85
N LEU A 205 2.20 16.98 9.16
CA LEU A 205 2.56 17.73 10.37
C LEU A 205 2.00 19.16 10.32
N VAL A 206 2.10 19.85 9.18
CA VAL A 206 1.51 21.18 9.00
C VAL A 206 0.00 21.14 9.14
N ALA A 207 -0.68 20.17 8.52
CA ALA A 207 -2.12 19.97 8.67
C ALA A 207 -2.50 19.73 10.15
N THR A 208 -1.73 18.91 10.87
CA THR A 208 -1.91 18.66 12.30
C THR A 208 -1.77 19.95 13.13
N LEU A 209 -0.77 20.78 12.83
CA LEU A 209 -0.59 22.07 13.49
C LEU A 209 -1.72 23.05 13.18
N VAL A 210 -2.17 23.14 11.94
CA VAL A 210 -3.35 23.95 11.56
C VAL A 210 -4.58 23.47 12.31
N GLY A 211 -4.80 22.17 12.42
CA GLY A 211 -5.91 21.59 13.17
C GLY A 211 -5.87 21.88 14.68
N ALA A 212 -4.71 22.26 15.23
CA ALA A 212 -4.55 22.63 16.64
C ALA A 212 -4.88 24.11 16.90
N ILE A 213 -5.08 24.95 15.87
CA ILE A 213 -5.40 26.38 16.04
C ILE A 213 -6.74 26.53 16.76
N PRO A 214 -6.85 27.42 17.78
CA PRO A 214 -8.12 27.71 18.43
C PRO A 214 -9.18 28.17 17.41
N GLY A 215 -10.37 27.55 17.45
CA GLY A 215 -11.44 27.77 16.48
C GLY A 215 -11.51 26.70 15.37
N ILE A 216 -10.39 26.02 15.03
CA ILE A 216 -10.38 24.82 14.20
C ILE A 216 -10.59 23.58 15.10
N GLY A 217 -9.70 23.36 16.09
CA GLY A 217 -9.90 22.44 17.21
C GLY A 217 -10.03 20.96 16.89
N VAL A 218 -9.61 20.50 15.69
CA VAL A 218 -9.72 19.10 15.28
C VAL A 218 -8.53 18.23 15.73
N THR A 219 -7.44 18.86 16.21
CA THR A 219 -6.24 18.15 16.71
C THR A 219 -6.22 18.16 18.23
N LYS A 220 -6.07 16.98 18.83
CA LYS A 220 -5.88 16.80 20.28
C LYS A 220 -4.44 16.40 20.55
N TYR A 221 -3.67 17.29 21.16
CA TYR A 221 -2.27 17.05 21.46
C TYR A 221 -2.09 15.96 22.51
N GLN A 222 -1.29 14.94 22.19
CA GLN A 222 -1.00 13.76 23.05
C GLN A 222 0.47 13.71 23.52
N GLY A 223 1.32 14.63 23.03
CA GLY A 223 2.76 14.65 23.28
C GLY A 223 3.59 14.39 22.03
N ILE A 224 4.91 14.46 22.16
CA ILE A 224 5.85 14.20 21.05
C ILE A 224 6.55 12.85 21.27
N VAL A 225 7.13 12.64 22.44
CA VAL A 225 7.89 11.45 22.79
C VAL A 225 7.27 10.78 24.00
N GLY A 226 7.25 9.45 24.02
CA GLY A 226 6.69 8.69 25.14
C GLY A 226 7.12 7.22 25.11
N PRO A 227 6.57 6.40 26.02
CA PRO A 227 6.85 4.99 26.07
C PRO A 227 6.36 4.29 24.79
N ILE A 228 7.03 3.19 24.45
CA ILE A 228 6.62 2.33 23.32
C ILE A 228 5.27 1.71 23.66
N PRO A 229 4.25 1.83 22.77
CA PRO A 229 2.96 1.20 22.98
C PRO A 229 3.05 -0.33 23.08
N ASN A 230 2.13 -0.93 23.83
CA ASN A 230 2.06 -2.38 23.94
C ASN A 230 1.54 -2.98 22.62
N ILE A 231 2.30 -3.89 22.03
CA ILE A 231 1.93 -4.61 20.80
C ILE A 231 0.97 -5.78 21.03
N SER A 232 0.80 -6.24 22.29
CA SER A 232 0.02 -7.43 22.63
C SER A 232 -1.39 -7.50 22.02
N PRO A 233 -2.12 -6.38 21.78
CA PRO A 233 -3.42 -6.43 21.13
C PRO A 233 -3.40 -6.98 19.70
N THR A 234 -2.28 -6.85 18.99
CA THR A 234 -2.18 -7.24 17.57
C THR A 234 -1.19 -8.38 17.32
N PHE A 235 -0.21 -8.57 18.22
CA PHE A 235 0.85 -9.55 18.05
C PHE A 235 0.32 -10.98 18.06
N MET A 236 0.61 -11.76 17.02
CA MET A 236 0.21 -13.15 16.81
C MET A 236 -1.31 -13.38 16.97
N LYS A 237 -2.12 -12.42 16.54
CA LYS A 237 -3.59 -12.52 16.58
C LYS A 237 -4.18 -13.12 15.30
N LEU A 238 -3.46 -14.05 14.68
CA LEU A 238 -3.95 -14.76 13.50
C LEU A 238 -5.08 -15.71 13.87
N ASP A 239 -6.21 -15.63 13.17
CA ASP A 239 -7.34 -16.52 13.32
C ASP A 239 -7.58 -17.31 12.00
N PHE A 240 -7.37 -18.61 12.05
CA PHE A 240 -7.54 -19.51 10.91
C PHE A 240 -8.93 -20.13 10.81
N SER A 241 -9.91 -19.66 11.59
CA SER A 241 -11.27 -20.19 11.56
C SER A 241 -11.92 -20.12 10.18
N GLY A 242 -11.55 -19.11 9.38
CA GLY A 242 -11.99 -18.94 7.98
C GLY A 242 -11.28 -19.81 6.93
N PHE A 243 -10.25 -20.59 7.30
CA PHE A 243 -9.37 -21.27 6.35
C PHE A 243 -10.07 -22.21 5.36
N LEU A 244 -11.21 -22.80 5.75
CA LEU A 244 -11.99 -23.68 4.88
C LEU A 244 -13.04 -22.93 4.04
N SER A 245 -13.21 -21.64 4.24
CA SER A 245 -14.16 -20.83 3.46
C SER A 245 -13.55 -20.39 2.12
N LEU A 246 -14.40 -20.28 1.11
CA LEU A 246 -13.95 -19.81 -0.21
C LEU A 246 -13.60 -18.32 -0.17
N ASP A 247 -14.30 -17.52 0.64
CA ASP A 247 -14.02 -16.10 0.84
C ASP A 247 -12.60 -15.86 1.36
N PHE A 248 -12.13 -16.69 2.29
CA PHE A 248 -10.75 -16.62 2.78
C PHE A 248 -9.74 -16.79 1.64
N TRP A 249 -9.92 -17.78 0.76
CA TRP A 249 -8.99 -18.03 -0.35
C TRP A 249 -9.06 -16.98 -1.44
N ILE A 250 -10.22 -16.37 -1.65
CA ILE A 250 -10.37 -15.23 -2.57
C ILE A 250 -9.62 -14.01 -2.02
N VAL A 251 -9.73 -13.76 -0.71
CA VAL A 251 -8.99 -12.70 -0.03
C VAL A 251 -7.48 -12.95 -0.13
N VAL A 252 -7.01 -14.18 0.16
CA VAL A 252 -5.60 -14.58 0.01
C VAL A 252 -5.12 -14.36 -1.42
N LEU A 253 -5.88 -14.82 -2.42
CA LEU A 253 -5.52 -14.70 -3.83
C LEU A 253 -5.47 -13.23 -4.28
N THR A 254 -6.41 -12.42 -3.80
CA THR A 254 -6.44 -10.98 -4.12
C THR A 254 -5.25 -10.26 -3.50
N PHE A 255 -4.92 -10.51 -2.22
CA PHE A 255 -3.71 -9.97 -1.59
C PHE A 255 -2.48 -10.36 -2.40
N PHE A 256 -2.33 -11.64 -2.74
CA PHE A 256 -1.20 -12.15 -3.50
C PHE A 256 -1.05 -11.45 -4.87
N PHE A 257 -2.12 -11.31 -5.64
CA PHE A 257 -2.02 -10.65 -6.95
C PHE A 257 -1.69 -9.16 -6.82
N VAL A 258 -2.33 -8.46 -5.89
CA VAL A 258 -2.08 -7.03 -5.68
C VAL A 258 -0.63 -6.83 -5.24
N ASP A 259 -0.17 -7.56 -4.22
CA ASP A 259 1.19 -7.47 -3.70
C ASP A 259 2.23 -7.84 -4.75
N PHE A 260 2.04 -8.96 -5.43
CA PHE A 260 2.96 -9.42 -6.47
C PHE A 260 3.16 -8.39 -7.59
N PHE A 261 2.08 -7.77 -8.10
CA PHE A 261 2.19 -6.81 -9.20
C PHE A 261 2.68 -5.45 -8.73
N ASP A 262 2.34 -5.03 -7.52
CA ASP A 262 2.85 -3.81 -6.90
C ASP A 262 4.38 -3.92 -6.69
N THR A 263 4.82 -4.99 -6.06
CA THR A 263 6.25 -5.31 -5.85
C THR A 263 7.01 -5.47 -7.16
N LEU A 264 6.44 -6.17 -8.16
CA LEU A 264 7.06 -6.33 -9.47
C LEU A 264 7.25 -4.96 -10.16
N GLY A 265 6.22 -4.13 -10.17
CA GLY A 265 6.27 -2.81 -10.76
C GLY A 265 7.27 -1.89 -10.07
N THR A 266 7.21 -1.85 -8.75
CA THR A 266 8.06 -0.99 -7.91
C THR A 266 9.53 -1.40 -7.99
N ILE A 267 9.86 -2.68 -7.78
CA ILE A 267 11.25 -3.17 -7.87
C ILE A 267 11.81 -2.94 -9.27
N THR A 268 11.03 -3.20 -10.33
CA THR A 268 11.49 -3.00 -11.70
C THR A 268 11.72 -1.51 -11.99
N GLY A 269 10.80 -0.64 -11.59
CA GLY A 269 10.92 0.81 -11.76
C GLY A 269 12.13 1.40 -11.02
N LEU A 270 12.33 1.00 -9.76
CA LEU A 270 13.49 1.39 -8.95
C LEU A 270 14.80 0.86 -9.54
N ALA A 271 14.82 -0.40 -9.99
CA ALA A 271 15.99 -0.99 -10.59
C ALA A 271 16.39 -0.32 -11.90
N GLN A 272 15.42 0.08 -12.72
CA GLN A 272 15.67 0.85 -13.95
C GLN A 272 16.23 2.24 -13.63
N SER A 273 15.61 2.98 -12.71
CA SER A 273 16.05 4.32 -12.33
C SER A 273 17.44 4.33 -11.68
N ALA A 274 17.78 3.27 -10.95
CA ALA A 274 19.08 3.10 -10.30
C ALA A 274 20.18 2.56 -11.24
N GLY A 275 19.83 2.13 -12.46
CA GLY A 275 20.78 1.50 -13.37
C GLY A 275 21.23 0.10 -12.93
N PHE A 276 20.43 -0.61 -12.14
CA PHE A 276 20.76 -1.96 -11.64
C PHE A 276 20.48 -3.07 -12.64
N MET A 277 19.76 -2.79 -13.72
CA MET A 277 19.41 -3.79 -14.72
C MET A 277 20.65 -4.24 -15.50
N LYS A 278 20.84 -5.57 -15.62
CA LYS A 278 21.88 -6.19 -16.44
C LYS A 278 21.21 -7.13 -17.44
N ASN A 279 21.47 -6.93 -18.72
CA ASN A 279 20.86 -7.70 -19.82
C ASN A 279 19.32 -7.82 -19.73
N GLY A 280 18.65 -6.74 -19.30
CA GLY A 280 17.20 -6.70 -19.13
C GLY A 280 16.65 -7.40 -17.87
N GLU A 281 17.52 -7.94 -17.01
CA GLU A 281 17.11 -8.57 -15.75
C GLU A 281 17.75 -7.87 -14.54
N LEU A 282 17.06 -7.88 -13.42
CA LEU A 282 17.59 -7.42 -12.14
C LEU A 282 18.42 -8.56 -11.51
N PRO A 283 19.75 -8.38 -11.31
CA PRO A 283 20.54 -9.35 -10.54
C PRO A 283 19.93 -9.55 -9.15
N ARG A 284 19.93 -10.77 -8.63
CA ARG A 284 19.39 -11.07 -7.28
C ARG A 284 17.90 -10.73 -7.10
N ALA A 285 17.11 -10.57 -8.18
CA ALA A 285 15.70 -10.25 -8.10
C ALA A 285 14.94 -11.20 -7.14
N ASN A 286 15.19 -12.52 -7.20
CA ASN A 286 14.54 -13.47 -6.30
C ASN A 286 14.79 -13.15 -4.82
N ARG A 287 15.96 -12.61 -4.45
CA ARG A 287 16.23 -12.20 -3.06
C ARG A 287 15.41 -10.97 -2.67
N ALA A 288 15.22 -10.01 -3.59
CA ALA A 288 14.40 -8.84 -3.34
C ALA A 288 12.91 -9.24 -3.15
N PHE A 289 12.38 -10.11 -4.02
CA PHE A 289 11.02 -10.64 -3.87
C PHE A 289 10.84 -11.50 -2.61
N LEU A 290 11.84 -12.29 -2.24
CA LEU A 290 11.80 -13.05 -0.97
C LEU A 290 11.81 -12.12 0.24
N SER A 291 12.55 -11.01 0.19
CA SER A 291 12.55 -10.02 1.28
C SER A 291 11.18 -9.41 1.48
N ASP A 292 10.47 -9.15 0.41
CA ASP A 292 9.11 -8.65 0.38
C ASP A 292 8.13 -9.67 0.98
N ALA A 293 8.12 -10.88 0.46
CA ALA A 293 7.25 -11.97 0.92
C ALA A 293 7.49 -12.37 2.40
N ILE A 294 8.75 -12.37 2.85
CA ILE A 294 9.10 -12.58 4.27
C ILE A 294 8.56 -11.41 5.10
N GLY A 295 8.72 -10.18 4.59
CA GLY A 295 8.19 -8.97 5.22
C GLY A 295 6.69 -9.03 5.44
N THR A 296 5.93 -9.48 4.44
CA THR A 296 4.49 -9.70 4.51
C THR A 296 4.11 -10.72 5.58
N SER A 297 4.73 -11.90 5.57
CA SER A 297 4.42 -12.94 6.57
C SER A 297 4.78 -12.49 7.98
N VAL A 298 5.94 -11.89 8.18
CA VAL A 298 6.37 -11.40 9.51
C VAL A 298 5.54 -10.18 9.94
N GLY A 299 5.18 -9.30 9.00
CA GLY A 299 4.29 -8.17 9.26
C GLY A 299 2.93 -8.61 9.79
N ALA A 300 2.34 -9.64 9.20
CA ALA A 300 1.08 -10.23 9.67
C ALA A 300 1.20 -10.81 11.09
N LEU A 301 2.34 -11.43 11.45
CA LEU A 301 2.59 -11.88 12.82
C LEU A 301 2.64 -10.73 13.84
N PHE A 302 3.19 -9.58 13.45
CA PHE A 302 3.14 -8.37 14.29
C PHE A 302 1.75 -7.74 14.34
N GLY A 303 0.91 -8.02 13.35
CA GLY A 303 -0.47 -7.50 13.25
C GLY A 303 -0.62 -6.36 12.25
N THR A 304 0.27 -6.20 11.27
CA THR A 304 0.09 -5.25 10.18
C THR A 304 -0.35 -5.95 8.89
N SER A 305 -0.89 -5.18 7.93
CA SER A 305 -1.24 -5.66 6.60
C SER A 305 0.02 -5.98 5.77
N THR A 306 -0.18 -6.46 4.54
CA THR A 306 0.87 -6.82 3.58
C THR A 306 1.96 -5.76 3.47
N VAL A 307 3.21 -6.16 3.67
CA VAL A 307 4.40 -5.30 3.58
C VAL A 307 5.01 -5.43 2.20
N THR A 308 5.16 -4.34 1.48
CA THR A 308 5.64 -4.31 0.10
C THR A 308 6.79 -3.32 -0.10
N THR A 309 7.49 -3.41 -1.23
CA THR A 309 8.60 -2.52 -1.58
C THR A 309 8.07 -1.12 -1.94
N TYR A 310 8.66 -0.08 -1.35
CA TYR A 310 8.21 1.31 -1.48
C TYR A 310 8.91 2.06 -2.60
N ILE A 311 8.11 2.69 -3.47
CA ILE A 311 8.60 3.53 -4.59
C ILE A 311 9.38 4.77 -4.09
N GLU A 312 9.11 5.22 -2.88
CA GLU A 312 9.82 6.28 -2.17
C GLU A 312 11.31 5.99 -1.99
N SER A 313 11.73 4.73 -2.10
CA SER A 313 13.15 4.34 -2.18
C SER A 313 13.89 5.05 -3.33
N GLY A 314 13.15 5.52 -4.33
CA GLY A 314 13.66 6.36 -5.41
C GLY A 314 14.35 7.64 -4.93
N ALA A 315 13.90 8.21 -3.80
CA ALA A 315 14.53 9.40 -3.22
C ALA A 315 15.98 9.11 -2.78
N GLY A 316 16.21 8.02 -2.04
CA GLY A 316 17.56 7.63 -1.65
C GLY A 316 18.41 7.17 -2.84
N ILE A 317 17.82 6.53 -3.85
CA ILE A 317 18.52 6.18 -5.09
C ILE A 317 19.00 7.45 -5.82
N ALA A 318 18.19 8.50 -5.86
CA ALA A 318 18.54 9.79 -6.44
C ALA A 318 19.70 10.47 -5.69
N GLU A 319 19.78 10.29 -4.36
CA GLU A 319 20.88 10.77 -3.51
C GLU A 319 22.14 9.88 -3.61
N GLY A 320 22.14 8.85 -4.43
CA GLY A 320 23.28 7.97 -4.67
C GLY A 320 23.31 6.69 -3.84
N GLY A 321 22.23 6.32 -3.18
CA GLY A 321 22.07 5.01 -2.51
C GLY A 321 22.15 3.87 -3.52
N ARG A 322 22.98 2.87 -3.25
CA ARG A 322 23.23 1.75 -4.18
C ARG A 322 23.22 0.39 -3.52
N THR A 323 23.21 0.35 -2.20
CA THR A 323 23.43 -0.89 -1.45
C THR A 323 22.43 -1.06 -0.31
N GLY A 324 22.44 -2.23 0.32
CA GLY A 324 21.63 -2.51 1.51
C GLY A 324 21.98 -1.64 2.73
N LEU A 325 23.09 -0.88 2.70
CA LEU A 325 23.38 0.04 3.80
C LEU A 325 22.36 1.18 3.86
N THR A 326 21.90 1.68 2.71
CA THR A 326 20.76 2.62 2.63
C THR A 326 19.53 2.04 3.31
N ALA A 327 19.14 0.81 2.97
CA ALA A 327 18.00 0.13 3.59
C ALA A 327 18.19 -0.09 5.10
N LEU A 328 19.39 -0.45 5.55
CA LEU A 328 19.72 -0.55 6.98
C LEU A 328 19.47 0.77 7.72
N VAL A 329 19.88 1.89 7.16
CA VAL A 329 19.65 3.21 7.76
C VAL A 329 18.15 3.50 7.85
N VAL A 330 17.38 3.20 6.81
CA VAL A 330 15.91 3.32 6.84
C VAL A 330 15.31 2.51 7.98
N ALA A 331 15.71 1.24 8.11
CA ALA A 331 15.19 0.37 9.16
C ALA A 331 15.50 0.90 10.57
N LEU A 332 16.69 1.43 10.79
CA LEU A 332 17.07 2.06 12.07
C LEU A 332 16.25 3.33 12.34
N CYS A 333 16.04 4.18 11.35
CA CYS A 333 15.19 5.36 11.47
C CYS A 333 13.72 4.96 11.76
N MET A 334 13.20 3.90 11.11
CA MET A 334 11.87 3.36 11.41
C MET A 334 11.77 2.90 12.87
N LEU A 335 12.75 2.15 13.38
CA LEU A 335 12.77 1.71 14.78
C LEU A 335 12.81 2.90 15.74
N ALA A 336 13.49 3.99 15.41
CA ALA A 336 13.49 5.19 16.22
C ALA A 336 12.08 5.81 16.36
N MET A 337 11.19 5.62 15.37
CA MET A 337 9.82 6.11 15.44
C MET A 337 8.96 5.46 16.54
N LEU A 338 9.40 4.34 17.11
CA LEU A 338 8.70 3.70 18.25
C LEU A 338 8.52 4.66 19.44
N PHE A 339 9.44 5.58 19.64
CA PHE A 339 9.38 6.57 20.72
C PHE A 339 8.46 7.76 20.41
N PHE A 340 8.00 7.91 19.17
CA PHE A 340 7.16 9.02 18.72
C PHE A 340 5.66 8.64 18.65
N ALA A 341 5.24 7.62 19.41
CA ALA A 341 3.84 7.19 19.46
C ALA A 341 2.87 8.29 19.88
N PRO A 342 3.15 9.15 20.90
CA PRO A 342 2.25 10.25 21.25
C PRO A 342 2.09 11.26 20.10
N LEU A 343 3.15 11.52 19.33
CA LEU A 343 3.05 12.36 18.13
C LEU A 343 2.13 11.73 17.08
N ALA A 344 2.25 10.42 16.84
CA ALA A 344 1.39 9.72 15.91
C ALA A 344 -0.09 9.75 16.34
N GLN A 345 -0.37 9.60 17.64
CA GLN A 345 -1.72 9.71 18.20
C GLN A 345 -2.28 11.14 18.17
N THR A 346 -1.40 12.14 18.07
CA THR A 346 -1.81 13.55 17.92
C THR A 346 -2.35 13.84 16.51
N VAL A 347 -1.91 13.09 15.48
CA VAL A 347 -2.28 13.32 14.08
C VAL A 347 -3.74 12.91 13.85
N PRO A 348 -4.67 13.84 13.52
CA PRO A 348 -6.05 13.49 13.25
C PRO A 348 -6.23 12.90 11.84
N GLY A 349 -7.35 12.19 11.61
CA GLY A 349 -7.68 11.63 10.30
C GLY A 349 -7.70 12.67 9.17
N TYR A 350 -8.16 13.86 9.43
CA TYR A 350 -8.16 14.99 8.49
C TYR A 350 -6.74 15.40 8.03
N ALA A 351 -5.73 15.21 8.88
CA ALA A 351 -4.35 15.50 8.53
C ALA A 351 -3.67 14.35 7.75
N THR A 352 -4.15 13.11 7.86
CA THR A 352 -3.65 11.97 7.07
C THR A 352 -4.34 11.84 5.71
N ALA A 353 -5.57 12.32 5.57
CA ALA A 353 -6.36 12.29 4.33
C ALA A 353 -5.63 12.91 3.12
N PRO A 354 -4.91 14.05 3.23
CA PRO A 354 -4.13 14.61 2.13
C PRO A 354 -3.11 13.64 1.55
N ALA A 355 -2.46 12.83 2.39
CA ALA A 355 -1.50 11.83 1.94
C ALA A 355 -2.16 10.75 1.08
N LEU A 356 -3.35 10.27 1.46
CA LEU A 356 -4.13 9.30 0.69
C LEU A 356 -4.51 9.85 -0.69
N ILE A 357 -5.01 11.09 -0.73
CA ILE A 357 -5.38 11.77 -1.97
C ILE A 357 -4.15 11.94 -2.87
N PHE A 358 -3.04 12.38 -2.31
CA PHE A 358 -1.82 12.65 -3.05
C PHE A 358 -1.18 11.36 -3.60
N VAL A 359 -1.02 10.32 -2.76
CA VAL A 359 -0.47 9.03 -3.19
C VAL A 359 -1.37 8.38 -4.24
N GLY A 360 -2.69 8.44 -4.05
CA GLY A 360 -3.65 7.99 -5.05
C GLY A 360 -3.44 8.69 -6.40
N ALA A 361 -3.27 10.01 -6.41
CA ALA A 361 -3.01 10.78 -7.63
C ALA A 361 -1.70 10.38 -8.33
N LEU A 362 -0.63 10.08 -7.58
CA LEU A 362 0.62 9.59 -8.16
C LEU A 362 0.46 8.22 -8.84
N MET A 363 -0.31 7.31 -8.25
CA MET A 363 -0.56 5.97 -8.81
C MET A 363 -1.35 6.04 -10.13
N ILE A 364 -2.27 6.99 -10.26
CA ILE A 364 -3.06 7.22 -11.49
C ILE A 364 -2.18 7.63 -12.67
N GLY A 365 -1.04 8.25 -12.44
CA GLY A 365 -0.14 8.74 -13.50
C GLY A 365 0.29 7.68 -14.52
N ASN A 366 0.28 6.40 -14.15
CA ASN A 366 0.59 5.30 -15.07
C ASN A 366 -0.54 4.98 -16.07
N LEU A 367 -1.76 5.48 -15.88
CA LEU A 367 -2.92 5.20 -16.73
C LEU A 367 -2.70 5.64 -18.18
N GLY A 368 -1.87 6.66 -18.41
CA GLY A 368 -1.47 7.10 -19.75
C GLY A 368 -0.71 6.05 -20.59
N LYS A 369 -0.20 4.98 -19.97
CA LYS A 369 0.48 3.87 -20.64
C LYS A 369 -0.49 2.82 -21.21
N VAL A 370 -1.76 2.86 -20.86
CA VAL A 370 -2.81 2.00 -21.44
C VAL A 370 -3.02 2.40 -22.90
N ARG A 371 -3.15 1.41 -23.78
CA ARG A 371 -3.47 1.64 -25.20
C ARG A 371 -4.95 1.98 -25.36
N TRP A 372 -5.28 3.27 -25.20
CA TRP A 372 -6.65 3.79 -25.31
C TRP A 372 -7.21 3.77 -26.73
N ASP A 373 -6.35 3.67 -27.73
CA ASP A 373 -6.67 3.51 -29.16
C ASP A 373 -7.16 2.10 -29.51
N ASP A 374 -6.77 1.07 -28.74
CA ASP A 374 -7.31 -0.28 -28.87
C ASP A 374 -8.46 -0.50 -27.85
N ILE A 375 -9.70 -0.45 -28.36
CA ILE A 375 -10.91 -0.60 -27.54
C ILE A 375 -10.93 -1.92 -26.77
N THR A 376 -10.24 -2.95 -27.27
CA THR A 376 -10.17 -4.28 -26.60
C THR A 376 -9.25 -4.31 -25.39
N GLU A 377 -8.41 -3.30 -25.23
CA GLU A 377 -7.57 -3.04 -24.06
C GLU A 377 -8.19 -1.93 -23.19
N ALA A 378 -8.70 -0.87 -23.83
CA ALA A 378 -9.21 0.33 -23.16
C ALA A 378 -10.45 0.02 -22.28
N ILE A 379 -11.45 -0.72 -22.79
CA ILE A 379 -12.67 -1.00 -22.04
C ILE A 379 -12.39 -1.85 -20.80
N PRO A 380 -11.65 -2.96 -20.85
CA PRO A 380 -11.33 -3.72 -19.65
C PRO A 380 -10.51 -2.90 -18.63
N ALA A 381 -9.56 -2.08 -19.10
CA ALA A 381 -8.81 -1.19 -18.23
C ALA A 381 -9.73 -0.16 -17.55
N PHE A 382 -10.63 0.47 -18.29
CA PHE A 382 -11.62 1.40 -17.74
C PHE A 382 -12.51 0.73 -16.68
N ILE A 383 -13.05 -0.46 -16.97
CA ILE A 383 -13.89 -1.22 -16.04
C ILE A 383 -13.11 -1.53 -14.76
N THR A 384 -11.85 -1.97 -14.87
CA THR A 384 -10.97 -2.23 -13.72
C THR A 384 -10.85 -1.00 -12.84
N VAL A 385 -10.51 0.15 -13.43
CA VAL A 385 -10.25 1.39 -12.70
C VAL A 385 -11.48 1.94 -12.01
N ILE A 386 -12.59 2.04 -12.74
CA ILE A 386 -13.80 2.71 -12.23
C ILE A 386 -14.55 1.89 -11.18
N THR A 387 -14.47 0.57 -11.29
CA THR A 387 -15.22 -0.32 -10.41
C THR A 387 -14.66 -0.34 -8.99
N MET A 388 -13.35 -0.19 -8.82
CA MET A 388 -12.71 -0.22 -7.49
C MET A 388 -13.28 0.83 -6.53
N PRO A 389 -13.27 2.13 -6.83
CA PRO A 389 -13.85 3.12 -5.94
C PRO A 389 -15.37 3.04 -5.85
N LEU A 390 -16.08 2.73 -6.96
CA LEU A 390 -17.54 2.69 -6.96
C LEU A 390 -18.13 1.51 -6.20
N THR A 391 -17.44 0.37 -6.16
CA THR A 391 -17.88 -0.80 -5.38
C THR A 391 -17.19 -0.90 -4.01
N TYR A 392 -16.33 0.08 -3.69
CA TYR A 392 -15.52 0.08 -2.49
C TYR A 392 -14.68 -1.21 -2.34
N SER A 393 -14.23 -1.81 -3.47
CA SER A 393 -13.56 -3.10 -3.49
C SER A 393 -12.53 -3.22 -4.62
N ILE A 394 -11.27 -3.41 -4.26
CA ILE A 394 -10.19 -3.72 -5.19
C ILE A 394 -10.44 -5.06 -5.88
N ALA A 395 -10.89 -6.08 -5.11
CA ALA A 395 -11.17 -7.41 -5.64
C ALA A 395 -12.23 -7.38 -6.77
N ASN A 396 -13.31 -6.60 -6.59
CA ASN A 396 -14.34 -6.45 -7.63
C ASN A 396 -13.75 -5.81 -8.91
N GLY A 397 -12.90 -4.80 -8.76
CA GLY A 397 -12.26 -4.16 -9.91
C GLY A 397 -11.36 -5.13 -10.68
N ILE A 398 -10.55 -5.92 -9.98
CA ILE A 398 -9.69 -6.95 -10.60
C ILE A 398 -10.55 -8.00 -11.28
N ALA A 399 -11.57 -8.54 -10.59
CA ALA A 399 -12.44 -9.57 -11.12
C ALA A 399 -13.18 -9.11 -12.40
N LEU A 400 -13.87 -7.97 -12.33
CA LEU A 400 -14.60 -7.42 -13.47
C LEU A 400 -13.67 -7.00 -14.62
N GLY A 401 -12.46 -6.51 -14.29
CA GLY A 401 -11.44 -6.21 -15.27
C GLY A 401 -10.99 -7.44 -16.06
N ILE A 402 -10.67 -8.53 -15.38
CA ILE A 402 -10.22 -9.79 -16.01
C ILE A 402 -11.36 -10.44 -16.79
N ILE A 403 -12.58 -10.48 -16.23
CA ILE A 403 -13.75 -11.00 -16.92
C ILE A 403 -14.04 -10.20 -18.19
N SER A 404 -14.07 -8.86 -18.10
CA SER A 404 -14.34 -8.01 -19.26
C SER A 404 -13.24 -8.14 -20.32
N TYR A 405 -11.97 -8.26 -19.92
CA TYR A 405 -10.87 -8.51 -20.86
C TYR A 405 -11.08 -9.81 -21.65
N ALA A 406 -11.35 -10.91 -20.95
CA ALA A 406 -11.61 -12.21 -21.59
C ALA A 406 -12.81 -12.13 -22.55
N LEU A 407 -13.94 -11.57 -22.11
CA LEU A 407 -15.15 -11.45 -22.93
C LEU A 407 -14.93 -10.53 -24.15
N VAL A 408 -14.33 -9.35 -23.96
CA VAL A 408 -14.08 -8.42 -25.08
C VAL A 408 -13.15 -9.05 -26.12
N LYS A 409 -12.08 -9.74 -25.68
CA LYS A 409 -11.19 -10.47 -26.61
C LYS A 409 -11.90 -11.62 -27.32
N LEU A 410 -12.80 -12.34 -26.63
CA LEU A 410 -13.61 -13.42 -27.23
C LEU A 410 -14.50 -12.87 -28.36
N PHE A 411 -15.32 -11.86 -28.06
CA PHE A 411 -16.25 -11.29 -29.04
C PHE A 411 -15.58 -10.50 -30.15
N SER A 412 -14.35 -10.02 -29.92
CA SER A 412 -13.53 -9.34 -30.95
C SER A 412 -12.69 -10.30 -31.81
N GLY A 413 -12.80 -11.63 -31.61
CA GLY A 413 -12.03 -12.61 -32.35
C GLY A 413 -10.53 -12.65 -32.02
N LYS A 414 -10.11 -11.99 -30.94
CA LYS A 414 -8.70 -11.89 -30.49
C LYS A 414 -8.34 -12.92 -29.40
N THR A 415 -8.97 -14.09 -29.39
CA THR A 415 -8.79 -15.13 -28.34
C THR A 415 -7.35 -15.61 -28.19
N LYS A 416 -6.57 -15.56 -29.28
CA LYS A 416 -5.15 -15.96 -29.29
C LYS A 416 -4.24 -15.01 -28.49
N GLU A 417 -4.68 -13.79 -28.21
CA GLU A 417 -3.95 -12.80 -27.41
C GLU A 417 -4.13 -13.04 -25.90
N VAL A 418 -5.08 -13.90 -25.51
CA VAL A 418 -5.40 -14.18 -24.11
C VAL A 418 -4.66 -15.43 -23.64
N HIS A 419 -3.84 -15.29 -22.59
CA HIS A 419 -3.17 -16.42 -21.98
C HIS A 419 -4.21 -17.44 -21.46
N TRP A 420 -3.97 -18.72 -21.64
CA TRP A 420 -4.92 -19.78 -21.25
C TRP A 420 -5.36 -19.72 -19.78
N PHE A 421 -4.44 -19.35 -18.89
CA PHE A 421 -4.72 -19.23 -17.45
C PHE A 421 -5.63 -18.02 -17.13
N THR A 422 -5.58 -16.94 -17.94
CA THR A 422 -6.49 -15.80 -17.81
C THR A 422 -7.94 -16.19 -18.02
N TRP A 423 -8.22 -17.19 -18.89
CA TRP A 423 -9.56 -17.75 -19.05
C TRP A 423 -10.05 -18.49 -17.80
N ILE A 424 -9.15 -19.23 -17.14
CA ILE A 424 -9.47 -19.93 -15.88
C ILE A 424 -9.77 -18.90 -14.79
N LEU A 425 -8.95 -17.84 -14.67
CA LEU A 425 -9.17 -16.76 -13.71
C LEU A 425 -10.51 -16.03 -13.99
N ALA A 426 -10.80 -15.70 -15.24
CA ALA A 426 -12.05 -15.05 -15.63
C ALA A 426 -13.27 -15.91 -15.24
N LEU A 427 -13.22 -17.22 -15.49
CA LEU A 427 -14.27 -18.16 -15.09
C LEU A 427 -14.41 -18.26 -13.56
N ALA A 428 -13.29 -18.38 -12.85
CA ALA A 428 -13.27 -18.46 -11.38
C ALA A 428 -13.87 -17.19 -10.75
N PHE A 429 -13.47 -16.00 -11.23
CA PHE A 429 -14.03 -14.73 -10.77
C PHE A 429 -15.52 -14.57 -11.15
N ALA A 430 -15.94 -15.03 -12.33
CA ALA A 430 -17.34 -15.00 -12.72
C ALA A 430 -18.20 -15.87 -11.80
N LEU A 431 -17.74 -17.10 -11.51
CA LEU A 431 -18.43 -18.00 -10.58
C LEU A 431 -18.48 -17.40 -9.16
N TRP A 432 -17.40 -16.78 -8.70
CA TRP A 432 -17.39 -16.10 -7.41
C TRP A 432 -18.41 -14.97 -7.33
N LEU A 433 -18.43 -14.09 -8.33
CA LEU A 433 -19.38 -12.96 -8.33
C LEU A 433 -20.84 -13.39 -8.43
N LEU A 434 -21.13 -14.51 -9.14
CA LEU A 434 -22.50 -14.97 -9.37
C LEU A 434 -23.05 -15.82 -8.21
N PHE A 435 -22.22 -16.60 -7.53
CA PHE A 435 -22.70 -17.63 -6.61
C PHE A 435 -22.29 -17.43 -5.14
N ILE A 436 -21.34 -16.55 -4.85
CA ILE A 436 -20.76 -16.49 -3.51
C ILE A 436 -20.93 -15.10 -2.86
N LYS A 437 -21.04 -14.05 -3.65
CA LYS A 437 -21.09 -12.68 -3.15
C LYS A 437 -22.47 -12.21 -2.64
N HIS A 438 -23.38 -13.12 -2.40
CA HIS A 438 -24.72 -12.76 -1.90
C HIS A 438 -24.93 -13.13 -0.45
#